data_637ae67de01f012781638255d5468d79
#
_entry.id   637ae67de01f012781638255d5468d79
#
_cell.length_a   1.000
_cell.length_b   1.000
_cell.length_c   1.000
_cell.angle_alpha   90.00
_cell.angle_beta   90.00
_cell.angle_gamma   90.00
#
_symmetry.space_group_name_H-M   'P 1'
#
loop_
_entity.id
_entity.type
_entity.pdbx_description
1 polymer ?
#
loop_
_entity_poly.entity_id
_entity_poly.type
_entity_poly.pdbx_seq_one_letter_code
_entity_poly.pdbx_strand_id
1 'polypeptide(L)'
;MVAGDLPPGRWSALLVGAWWPARPDAPMAGVTYWREAAQLKRNEANDLRNERSRLAVNQGRTADDLLERYWRGEQRLATIAHQCEIKSDQSEQVADTVNYLRDRLTEIAQSGNQQINQILAGKGPIEAKVAAVNAVIEQSNAMADHVGATAMSNIIDATQRVFDETIGGDAHTWLRDHGVSLDTP
;
A
#
# COMPACT_ATOMS: atom_id res chain seq x y z
N MET A 1 17.62 -1.57 -4.63
CA MET A 1 17.45 -2.98 -4.18
C MET A 1 18.46 -3.26 -3.08
N VAL A 2 18.00 -3.60 -1.89
CA VAL A 2 18.88 -4.02 -0.79
C VAL A 2 19.07 -5.53 -0.95
N ALA A 3 20.22 -5.95 -1.42
CA ALA A 3 20.54 -7.35 -1.75
C ALA A 3 20.42 -8.35 -0.57
N GLY A 4 20.17 -7.88 0.64
CA GLY A 4 20.05 -8.71 1.85
C GLY A 4 18.62 -9.10 2.25
N ASP A 5 17.61 -8.71 1.50
CA ASP A 5 16.19 -8.90 1.87
C ASP A 5 15.44 -9.87 0.94
N LEU A 6 16.10 -10.41 -0.08
CA LEU A 6 15.53 -11.42 -0.99
C LEU A 6 15.25 -12.75 -0.27
N PRO A 7 14.29 -13.56 -0.75
CA PRO A 7 14.09 -14.92 -0.23
C PRO A 7 15.39 -15.73 -0.29
N PRO A 8 15.64 -16.62 0.69
CA PRO A 8 16.83 -17.44 0.71
C PRO A 8 16.87 -18.38 -0.51
N GLY A 9 18.03 -18.42 -1.18
CA GLY A 9 18.26 -19.29 -2.33
C GLY A 9 19.22 -18.67 -3.35
N ARG A 10 20.04 -19.50 -3.96
CA ARG A 10 21.09 -19.07 -4.90
C ARG A 10 20.51 -18.34 -6.13
N TRP A 11 19.31 -18.73 -6.54
CA TRP A 11 18.69 -18.29 -7.79
C TRP A 11 17.56 -17.26 -7.58
N SER A 12 17.26 -16.91 -6.32
CA SER A 12 16.11 -16.04 -5.98
C SER A 12 16.11 -14.71 -6.73
N ALA A 13 17.28 -14.09 -6.93
CA ALA A 13 17.38 -12.84 -7.68
C ALA A 13 16.93 -12.98 -9.14
N LEU A 14 17.22 -14.13 -9.78
CA LEU A 14 16.80 -14.40 -11.15
C LEU A 14 15.33 -14.81 -11.26
N LEU A 15 14.78 -15.41 -10.21
CA LEU A 15 13.42 -15.95 -10.20
C LEU A 15 12.37 -14.88 -9.89
N VAL A 16 12.68 -13.93 -8.98
CA VAL A 16 11.69 -12.97 -8.46
C VAL A 16 12.24 -11.57 -8.22
N GLY A 17 13.54 -11.34 -8.49
CA GLY A 17 14.22 -10.10 -8.10
C GLY A 17 13.63 -8.84 -8.73
N ALA A 18 13.06 -8.92 -9.94
CA ALA A 18 12.44 -7.80 -10.63
C ALA A 18 11.23 -7.24 -9.86
N TRP A 19 10.45 -8.11 -9.22
CA TRP A 19 9.23 -7.77 -8.49
C TRP A 19 9.40 -7.68 -6.97
N TRP A 20 10.61 -7.94 -6.43
CA TRP A 20 10.79 -7.95 -4.97
C TRP A 20 10.61 -6.57 -4.36
N PRO A 21 9.54 -6.32 -3.59
CA PRO A 21 9.25 -5.00 -3.06
C PRO A 21 10.06 -4.70 -1.80
N ALA A 22 10.18 -3.42 -1.46
CA ALA A 22 10.62 -3.01 -0.13
C ALA A 22 9.67 -3.55 0.95
N ARG A 23 10.11 -3.53 2.22
CA ARG A 23 9.25 -3.87 3.36
C ARG A 23 8.12 -2.86 3.50
N PRO A 24 6.96 -3.28 4.05
CA PRO A 24 5.82 -2.39 4.21
C PRO A 24 5.91 -1.45 5.43
N ASP A 25 7.14 -1.13 5.88
CA ASP A 25 7.35 -0.30 7.08
C ASP A 25 6.75 1.10 6.93
N ALA A 26 6.88 1.70 5.75
CA ALA A 26 6.34 3.03 5.47
C ALA A 26 4.79 3.06 5.47
N PRO A 27 4.08 2.20 4.73
CA PRO A 27 2.62 2.15 4.82
C PRO A 27 2.13 1.75 6.22
N MET A 28 2.81 0.85 6.94
CA MET A 28 2.44 0.51 8.33
C MET A 28 2.58 1.70 9.28
N ALA A 29 3.64 2.50 9.14
CA ALA A 29 3.77 3.75 9.89
C ALA A 29 2.65 4.74 9.52
N GLY A 30 2.23 4.77 8.25
CA GLY A 30 1.10 5.56 7.77
C GLY A 30 -0.22 5.18 8.46
N VAL A 31 -0.49 3.89 8.67
CA VAL A 31 -1.67 3.40 9.40
C VAL A 31 -1.77 4.04 10.78
N THR A 32 -0.70 3.96 11.56
CA THR A 32 -0.66 4.51 12.91
C THR A 32 -0.84 6.03 12.90
N TYR A 33 -0.05 6.72 12.08
CA TYR A 33 -0.08 8.17 11.98
C TYR A 33 -1.48 8.71 11.62
N TRP A 34 -2.13 8.14 10.60
CA TRP A 34 -3.43 8.62 10.14
C TRP A 34 -4.56 8.26 11.12
N ARG A 35 -4.45 7.12 11.80
CA ARG A 35 -5.41 6.72 12.85
C ARG A 35 -5.38 7.68 14.04
N GLU A 36 -4.18 8.05 14.49
CA GLU A 36 -3.99 9.02 15.57
C GLU A 36 -4.50 10.41 15.16
N ALA A 37 -4.18 10.84 13.92
CA ALA A 37 -4.68 12.11 13.38
C ALA A 37 -6.21 12.15 13.31
N ALA A 38 -6.86 11.06 12.86
CA ALA A 38 -8.31 10.96 12.83
C ALA A 38 -8.92 11.10 14.23
N GLN A 39 -8.36 10.40 15.21
CA GLN A 39 -8.83 10.47 16.59
C GLN A 39 -8.69 11.87 17.18
N LEU A 40 -7.56 12.53 16.94
CA LEU A 40 -7.36 13.92 17.38
C LEU A 40 -8.41 14.85 16.79
N LYS A 41 -8.68 14.74 15.49
CA LYS A 41 -9.68 15.59 14.82
C LYS A 41 -11.12 15.31 15.28
N ARG A 42 -11.44 14.07 15.61
CA ARG A 42 -12.72 13.72 16.25
C ARG A 42 -12.87 14.36 17.62
N ASN A 43 -11.81 14.31 18.43
CA ASN A 43 -11.83 14.91 19.76
C ASN A 43 -12.04 16.44 19.66
N GLU A 44 -11.29 17.12 18.77
CA GLU A 44 -11.46 18.56 18.51
C GLU A 44 -12.88 18.90 18.03
N ALA A 45 -13.49 18.07 17.15
CA ALA A 45 -14.86 18.25 16.70
C ALA A 45 -15.87 18.12 17.86
N ASN A 46 -15.66 17.14 18.74
CA ASN A 46 -16.50 16.96 19.94
C ASN A 46 -16.37 18.13 20.92
N ASP A 47 -15.19 18.68 21.07
CA ASP A 47 -14.97 19.87 21.92
C ASP A 47 -15.76 21.08 21.38
N LEU A 48 -15.71 21.32 20.06
CA LEU A 48 -16.52 22.37 19.44
C LEU A 48 -18.02 22.12 19.60
N ARG A 49 -18.47 20.87 19.49
CA ARG A 49 -19.87 20.49 19.73
C ARG A 49 -20.30 20.80 21.16
N ASN A 50 -19.45 20.45 22.13
CA ASN A 50 -19.72 20.70 23.54
C ASN A 50 -19.78 22.20 23.84
N GLU A 51 -18.85 22.99 23.31
CA GLU A 51 -18.88 24.45 23.46
C GLU A 51 -20.13 25.08 22.78
N ARG A 52 -20.50 24.64 21.59
CA ARG A 52 -21.73 25.05 20.93
C ARG A 52 -22.96 24.76 21.79
N SER A 53 -23.00 23.59 22.40
CA SER A 53 -24.12 23.22 23.31
C SER A 53 -24.20 24.13 24.55
N ARG A 54 -23.05 24.50 25.11
CA ARG A 54 -22.99 25.44 26.25
C ARG A 54 -23.43 26.85 25.86
N LEU A 55 -23.12 27.30 24.65
CA LEU A 55 -23.48 28.63 24.16
C LEU A 55 -24.92 28.73 23.66
N ALA A 56 -25.60 27.61 23.43
CA ALA A 56 -26.95 27.56 22.89
C ALA A 56 -28.02 28.21 23.80
N VAL A 57 -27.72 28.47 25.07
CA VAL A 57 -28.58 29.17 26.01
C VAL A 57 -28.58 30.69 25.79
N ASN A 58 -27.60 31.24 25.08
CA ASN A 58 -27.50 32.65 24.77
C ASN A 58 -28.38 33.01 23.57
N GLN A 59 -28.90 34.23 23.55
CA GLN A 59 -29.77 34.72 22.51
C GLN A 59 -29.22 36.01 21.89
N GLY A 60 -29.56 36.22 20.62
CA GLY A 60 -29.21 37.40 19.88
C GLY A 60 -28.22 37.17 18.75
N ARG A 61 -28.12 38.12 17.84
CA ARG A 61 -27.39 37.99 16.57
C ARG A 61 -25.94 37.55 16.72
N THR A 62 -25.24 38.06 17.74
CA THR A 62 -23.84 37.69 18.00
C THR A 62 -23.73 36.24 18.49
N ALA A 63 -24.70 35.77 19.28
CA ALA A 63 -24.75 34.38 19.73
C ALA A 63 -25.01 33.42 18.55
N ASP A 64 -25.95 33.81 17.67
CA ASP A 64 -26.29 33.03 16.48
C ASP A 64 -25.08 32.89 15.51
N ASP A 65 -24.37 34.00 15.25
CA ASP A 65 -23.18 34.03 14.42
C ASP A 65 -22.05 33.12 15.02
N LEU A 66 -21.91 33.14 16.35
CA LEU A 66 -20.91 32.32 17.04
C LEU A 66 -21.26 30.83 16.97
N LEU A 67 -22.51 30.46 17.22
CA LEU A 67 -23.02 29.09 17.12
C LEU A 67 -22.81 28.52 15.71
N GLU A 68 -23.05 29.32 14.67
CA GLU A 68 -22.82 28.92 13.29
C GLU A 68 -21.34 28.68 13.00
N ARG A 69 -20.41 29.51 13.51
CA ARG A 69 -18.96 29.31 13.36
C ARG A 69 -18.50 28.02 14.03
N TYR A 70 -18.98 27.73 15.24
CA TYR A 70 -18.68 26.48 15.94
C TYR A 70 -19.19 25.25 15.15
N TRP A 71 -20.42 25.33 14.63
CA TRP A 71 -21.00 24.27 13.81
C TRP A 71 -20.17 24.00 12.54
N ARG A 72 -19.79 25.05 11.82
CA ARG A 72 -18.93 24.92 10.62
C ARG A 72 -17.56 24.32 10.97
N GLY A 73 -16.98 24.74 12.08
CA GLY A 73 -15.72 24.17 12.59
C GLY A 73 -15.84 22.70 12.91
N GLU A 74 -16.91 22.31 13.62
CA GLU A 74 -17.23 20.90 13.92
C GLU A 74 -17.33 20.06 12.64
N GLN A 75 -18.11 20.52 11.65
CA GLN A 75 -18.26 19.79 10.38
C GLN A 75 -16.94 19.65 9.64
N ARG A 76 -16.13 20.71 9.60
CA ARG A 76 -14.82 20.68 8.95
C ARG A 76 -13.87 19.69 9.61
N LEU A 77 -13.81 19.67 10.94
CA LEU A 77 -12.97 18.72 11.68
C LEU A 77 -13.45 17.28 11.52
N ALA A 78 -14.77 17.04 11.51
CA ALA A 78 -15.34 15.73 11.23
C ALA A 78 -14.96 15.22 9.82
N THR A 79 -15.01 16.10 8.81
CA THR A 79 -14.57 15.76 7.45
C THR A 79 -13.08 15.42 7.40
N ILE A 80 -12.23 16.20 8.06
CA ILE A 80 -10.79 15.92 8.11
C ILE A 80 -10.53 14.59 8.84
N ALA A 81 -11.25 14.31 9.93
CA ALA A 81 -11.13 13.04 10.64
C ALA A 81 -11.47 11.86 9.72
N HIS A 82 -12.57 11.95 8.97
CA HIS A 82 -12.95 10.93 8.00
C HIS A 82 -11.90 10.74 6.90
N GLN A 83 -11.34 11.82 6.34
CA GLN A 83 -10.26 11.73 5.36
C GLN A 83 -8.99 11.05 5.94
N CYS A 84 -8.68 11.29 7.20
CA CYS A 84 -7.57 10.60 7.88
C CYS A 84 -7.86 9.10 8.07
N GLU A 85 -9.10 8.72 8.35
CA GLU A 85 -9.50 7.30 8.42
C GLU A 85 -9.30 6.59 7.10
N ILE A 86 -9.78 7.18 6.01
CA ILE A 86 -9.59 6.62 4.66
C ILE A 86 -8.09 6.43 4.37
N LYS A 87 -7.25 7.42 4.70
CA LYS A 87 -5.80 7.28 4.53
C LYS A 87 -5.21 6.15 5.39
N SER A 88 -5.70 5.96 6.62
CA SER A 88 -5.28 4.84 7.47
C SER A 88 -5.66 3.50 6.84
N ASP A 89 -6.91 3.34 6.43
CA ASP A 89 -7.43 2.09 5.85
C ASP A 89 -6.72 1.75 4.53
N GLN A 90 -6.48 2.74 3.67
CA GLN A 90 -5.75 2.51 2.42
C GLN A 90 -4.26 2.22 2.65
N SER A 91 -3.64 2.82 3.68
CA SER A 91 -2.27 2.48 4.09
C SER A 91 -2.18 1.02 4.58
N GLU A 92 -3.18 0.54 5.32
CA GLU A 92 -3.28 -0.85 5.75
C GLU A 92 -3.42 -1.79 4.54
N GLN A 93 -4.30 -1.47 3.59
CA GLN A 93 -4.47 -2.24 2.35
C GLN A 93 -3.17 -2.32 1.54
N VAL A 94 -2.41 -1.23 1.45
CA VAL A 94 -1.09 -1.23 0.77
C VAL A 94 -0.11 -2.12 1.52
N ALA A 95 -0.04 -2.03 2.86
CA ALA A 95 0.84 -2.87 3.67
C ALA A 95 0.54 -4.37 3.50
N ASP A 96 -0.74 -4.73 3.54
CA ASP A 96 -1.20 -6.12 3.33
C ASP A 96 -0.88 -6.62 1.92
N THR A 97 -1.07 -5.77 0.91
CA THR A 97 -0.73 -6.09 -0.49
C THR A 97 0.76 -6.36 -0.64
N VAL A 98 1.62 -5.54 -0.03
CA VAL A 98 3.08 -5.74 -0.06
C VAL A 98 3.47 -7.02 0.67
N ASN A 99 2.90 -7.32 1.83
CA ASN A 99 3.15 -8.57 2.56
C ASN A 99 2.74 -9.78 1.73
N TYR A 100 1.52 -9.78 1.18
CA TYR A 100 1.04 -10.85 0.31
C TYR A 100 1.96 -11.07 -0.90
N LEU A 101 2.39 -9.98 -1.56
CA LEU A 101 3.33 -10.06 -2.68
C LEU A 101 4.65 -10.71 -2.25
N ARG A 102 5.23 -10.31 -1.12
CA ARG A 102 6.47 -10.89 -0.59
C ARG A 102 6.32 -12.37 -0.29
N ASP A 103 5.20 -12.79 0.30
CA ASP A 103 4.92 -14.21 0.61
C ASP A 103 4.82 -15.03 -0.66
N ARG A 104 4.07 -14.56 -1.66
CA ARG A 104 3.92 -15.26 -2.95
C ARG A 104 5.24 -15.35 -3.72
N LEU A 105 6.02 -14.27 -3.76
CA LEU A 105 7.35 -14.29 -4.38
C LEU A 105 8.33 -15.22 -3.64
N THR A 106 8.19 -15.32 -2.32
CA THR A 106 8.99 -16.28 -1.52
C THR A 106 8.67 -17.73 -1.90
N GLU A 107 7.38 -18.07 -2.06
CA GLU A 107 6.96 -19.41 -2.50
C GLU A 107 7.48 -19.73 -3.91
N ILE A 108 7.37 -18.77 -4.85
CA ILE A 108 7.90 -18.92 -6.22
C ILE A 108 9.42 -19.16 -6.19
N ALA A 109 10.15 -18.34 -5.42
CA ALA A 109 11.59 -18.47 -5.30
C ALA A 109 12.01 -19.81 -4.68
N GLN A 110 11.34 -20.27 -3.63
CA GLN A 110 11.62 -21.56 -2.99
C GLN A 110 11.40 -22.73 -3.96
N SER A 111 10.25 -22.74 -4.64
CA SER A 111 9.93 -23.77 -5.65
C SER A 111 10.94 -23.77 -6.78
N GLY A 112 11.26 -22.60 -7.37
CA GLY A 112 12.22 -22.48 -8.45
C GLY A 112 13.64 -22.91 -8.04
N ASN A 113 14.12 -22.49 -6.86
CA ASN A 113 15.41 -22.92 -6.32
C ASN A 113 15.47 -24.45 -6.16
N GLN A 114 14.42 -25.06 -5.64
CA GLN A 114 14.34 -26.51 -5.46
C GLN A 114 14.40 -27.22 -6.81
N GLN A 115 13.63 -26.82 -7.80
CA GLN A 115 13.62 -27.41 -9.13
C GLN A 115 14.97 -27.28 -9.82
N ILE A 116 15.61 -26.12 -9.81
CA ILE A 116 16.91 -25.89 -10.40
C ILE A 116 17.95 -26.79 -9.74
N ASN A 117 17.97 -26.90 -8.41
CA ASN A 117 18.91 -27.77 -7.70
C ASN A 117 18.72 -29.25 -8.07
N GLN A 118 17.48 -29.71 -8.24
CA GLN A 118 17.17 -31.07 -8.70
C GLN A 118 17.67 -31.31 -10.12
N ILE A 119 17.46 -30.38 -11.06
CA ILE A 119 17.96 -30.47 -12.44
C ILE A 119 19.49 -30.56 -12.46
N LEU A 120 20.15 -29.69 -11.67
CA LEU A 120 21.62 -29.67 -11.63
C LEU A 120 22.21 -30.93 -11.02
N ALA A 121 21.57 -31.51 -10.01
CA ALA A 121 22.00 -32.78 -9.37
C ALA A 121 21.69 -34.00 -10.22
N GLY A 122 20.75 -33.92 -11.17
CA GLY A 122 20.35 -35.02 -12.04
C GLY A 122 21.47 -35.47 -12.99
N LYS A 123 21.31 -36.67 -13.61
CA LYS A 123 22.19 -37.15 -14.68
C LYS A 123 21.66 -36.71 -16.04
N GLY A 124 22.52 -36.29 -16.95
CA GLY A 124 22.16 -35.91 -18.30
C GLY A 124 23.13 -34.92 -18.94
N PRO A 125 22.98 -34.67 -20.27
CA PRO A 125 23.81 -33.72 -21.00
C PRO A 125 23.63 -32.28 -20.46
N ILE A 126 24.69 -31.50 -20.52
CA ILE A 126 24.69 -30.15 -19.96
C ILE A 126 23.71 -29.23 -20.67
N GLU A 127 23.57 -29.41 -21.99
CA GLU A 127 22.65 -28.62 -22.82
C GLU A 127 21.17 -28.80 -22.40
N ALA A 128 20.79 -30.06 -22.09
CA ALA A 128 19.46 -30.37 -21.59
C ALA A 128 19.19 -29.77 -20.21
N LYS A 129 20.22 -29.77 -19.34
CA LYS A 129 20.11 -29.11 -18.02
C LYS A 129 19.96 -27.61 -18.14
N VAL A 130 20.73 -26.95 -19.01
CA VAL A 130 20.63 -25.50 -19.26
C VAL A 130 19.24 -25.15 -19.79
N ALA A 131 18.73 -25.89 -20.76
CA ALA A 131 17.37 -25.67 -21.27
C ALA A 131 16.30 -25.83 -20.19
N ALA A 132 16.41 -26.86 -19.34
CA ALA A 132 15.47 -27.08 -18.25
C ALA A 132 15.56 -26.02 -17.16
N VAL A 133 16.75 -25.52 -16.81
CA VAL A 133 16.91 -24.40 -15.86
C VAL A 133 16.32 -23.12 -16.40
N ASN A 134 16.54 -22.80 -17.69
CA ASN A 134 15.94 -21.62 -18.31
C ASN A 134 14.42 -21.69 -18.29
N ALA A 135 13.83 -22.86 -18.58
CA ALA A 135 12.38 -23.05 -18.51
C ALA A 135 11.82 -22.78 -17.08
N VAL A 136 12.53 -23.20 -16.03
CA VAL A 136 12.14 -22.90 -14.63
C VAL A 136 12.22 -21.40 -14.36
N ILE A 137 13.24 -20.71 -14.84
CA ILE A 137 13.39 -19.26 -14.66
C ILE A 137 12.25 -18.52 -15.38
N GLU A 138 11.99 -18.86 -16.65
CA GLU A 138 10.90 -18.25 -17.45
C GLU A 138 9.52 -18.46 -16.79
N GLN A 139 9.25 -19.68 -16.32
CA GLN A 139 8.00 -19.98 -15.62
C GLN A 139 7.88 -19.20 -14.32
N SER A 140 8.95 -19.09 -13.54
CA SER A 140 8.95 -18.36 -12.27
C SER A 140 8.76 -16.86 -12.50
N ASN A 141 9.41 -16.30 -13.52
CA ASN A 141 9.24 -14.91 -13.90
C ASN A 141 7.79 -14.62 -14.33
N ALA A 142 7.20 -15.46 -15.18
CA ALA A 142 5.80 -15.30 -15.59
C ALA A 142 4.82 -15.34 -14.39
N MET A 143 5.08 -16.20 -13.42
CA MET A 143 4.30 -16.23 -12.17
C MET A 143 4.51 -14.95 -11.33
N ALA A 144 5.74 -14.48 -11.22
CA ALA A 144 6.09 -13.26 -10.50
C ALA A 144 5.46 -12.02 -11.17
N ASP A 145 5.48 -11.94 -12.51
CA ASP A 145 4.82 -10.88 -13.30
C ASP A 145 3.32 -10.81 -13.00
N HIS A 146 2.65 -11.96 -12.99
CA HIS A 146 1.22 -12.01 -12.70
C HIS A 146 0.89 -11.52 -11.27
N VAL A 147 1.63 -11.98 -10.28
CA VAL A 147 1.40 -11.58 -8.87
C VAL A 147 1.78 -10.11 -8.66
N GLY A 148 2.89 -9.66 -9.26
CA GLY A 148 3.35 -8.28 -9.19
C GLY A 148 2.38 -7.29 -9.84
N ALA A 149 1.88 -7.61 -11.04
CA ALA A 149 0.88 -6.79 -11.72
C ALA A 149 -0.42 -6.66 -10.89
N THR A 150 -0.86 -7.74 -10.29
CA THR A 150 -2.04 -7.74 -9.38
C THR A 150 -1.79 -6.85 -8.16
N ALA A 151 -0.64 -6.96 -7.54
CA ALA A 151 -0.29 -6.12 -6.39
C ALA A 151 -0.21 -4.64 -6.76
N MET A 152 0.37 -4.32 -7.93
CA MET A 152 0.43 -2.95 -8.44
C MET A 152 -0.97 -2.36 -8.66
N SER A 153 -1.88 -3.12 -9.29
CA SER A 153 -3.28 -2.70 -9.47
C SER A 153 -3.94 -2.37 -8.12
N ASN A 154 -3.78 -3.23 -7.11
CA ASN A 154 -4.36 -3.01 -5.79
C ASN A 154 -3.81 -1.75 -5.11
N ILE A 155 -2.52 -1.45 -5.27
CA ILE A 155 -1.89 -0.23 -4.72
C ILE A 155 -2.41 1.01 -5.44
N ILE A 156 -2.58 0.96 -6.75
CA ILE A 156 -3.15 2.05 -7.55
C ILE A 156 -4.59 2.32 -7.11
N ASP A 157 -5.41 1.29 -6.95
CA ASP A 157 -6.79 1.40 -6.49
C ASP A 157 -6.88 2.01 -5.09
N ALA A 158 -6.01 1.59 -4.16
CA ALA A 158 -5.92 2.18 -2.83
C ALA A 158 -5.55 3.67 -2.89
N THR A 159 -4.60 4.05 -3.75
CA THR A 159 -4.20 5.44 -3.97
C THR A 159 -5.34 6.26 -4.57
N GLN A 160 -6.07 5.69 -5.55
CA GLN A 160 -7.22 6.36 -6.17
C GLN A 160 -8.31 6.68 -5.15
N ARG A 161 -8.64 5.74 -4.27
CA ARG A 161 -9.63 5.99 -3.19
C ARG A 161 -9.24 7.15 -2.28
N VAL A 162 -7.95 7.27 -1.93
CA VAL A 162 -7.47 8.44 -1.16
C VAL A 162 -7.70 9.74 -1.95
N PHE A 163 -7.44 9.74 -3.25
CA PHE A 163 -7.63 10.94 -4.07
C PHE A 163 -9.09 11.31 -4.22
N ASP A 164 -9.97 10.35 -4.46
CA ASP A 164 -11.40 10.59 -4.61
C ASP A 164 -12.00 11.27 -3.37
N GLU A 165 -11.53 10.90 -2.18
CA GLU A 165 -12.05 11.40 -0.91
C GLU A 165 -11.31 12.64 -0.36
N THR A 166 -10.17 13.03 -0.96
CA THR A 166 -9.35 14.12 -0.39
C THR A 166 -9.18 15.31 -1.33
N ILE A 167 -8.48 15.12 -2.44
CA ILE A 167 -8.05 16.22 -3.33
C ILE A 167 -8.69 16.17 -4.71
N GLY A 168 -9.31 15.05 -5.07
CA GLY A 168 -9.64 14.73 -6.45
C GLY A 168 -8.37 14.55 -7.28
N GLY A 169 -8.43 13.75 -8.31
CA GLY A 169 -7.30 13.53 -9.19
C GLY A 169 -7.22 12.08 -9.67
N ASP A 170 -6.23 11.82 -10.51
CA ASP A 170 -5.98 10.51 -11.10
C ASP A 170 -4.69 9.92 -10.53
N ALA A 171 -4.80 8.74 -9.89
CA ALA A 171 -3.68 8.06 -9.26
C ALA A 171 -2.59 7.64 -10.27
N HIS A 172 -2.96 7.19 -11.48
CA HIS A 172 -2.01 6.84 -12.53
C HIS A 172 -1.16 8.04 -12.94
N THR A 173 -1.81 9.18 -13.16
CA THR A 173 -1.12 10.41 -13.52
C THR A 173 -0.18 10.86 -12.42
N TRP A 174 -0.66 10.85 -11.18
CA TRP A 174 0.16 11.25 -10.03
C TRP A 174 1.38 10.35 -9.82
N LEU A 175 1.22 9.04 -9.88
CA LEU A 175 2.32 8.07 -9.73
C LEU A 175 3.37 8.25 -10.82
N ARG A 176 2.94 8.40 -12.08
CA ARG A 176 3.84 8.65 -13.21
C ARG A 176 4.62 9.95 -13.05
N ASP A 177 3.96 11.03 -12.62
CA ASP A 177 4.59 12.34 -12.43
C ASP A 177 5.60 12.33 -11.27
N HIS A 178 5.47 11.37 -10.35
CA HIS A 178 6.42 11.13 -9.24
C HIS A 178 7.44 10.03 -9.54
N GLY A 179 7.59 9.64 -10.80
CA GLY A 179 8.64 8.72 -11.26
C GLY A 179 8.37 7.24 -10.97
N VAL A 180 7.13 6.86 -10.66
CA VAL A 180 6.75 5.46 -10.52
C VAL A 180 6.45 4.89 -11.90
N SER A 181 7.24 3.89 -12.34
CA SER A 181 6.93 3.14 -13.56
C SER A 181 5.73 2.24 -13.28
N LEU A 182 4.72 2.35 -14.13
CA LEU A 182 3.52 1.51 -14.10
C LEU A 182 3.60 0.36 -15.11
N ASP A 183 4.68 0.32 -15.88
CA ASP A 183 4.97 -0.76 -16.82
C ASP A 183 5.52 -1.98 -16.04
N THR A 184 5.17 -3.16 -16.52
CA THR A 184 5.78 -4.41 -16.02
C THR A 184 7.27 -4.40 -16.29
N PRO A 185 8.12 -4.85 -15.35
CA PRO A 185 9.57 -4.86 -15.51
C PRO A 185 10.06 -5.81 -16.60
#